data_b1cc8e2fffc9f8b65f860d8a11ae2c66
#
_entry.id   b1cc8e2fffc9f8b65f860d8a11ae2c66
#
_cell.length_a   1.000
_cell.length_b   1.000
_cell.length_c   1.000
_cell.angle_alpha   90.00
_cell.angle_beta   90.00
_cell.angle_gamma   90.00
#
_symmetry.space_group_name_H-M   'P 1'
#
loop_
_entity.id
_entity.type
_entity.pdbx_description
1 polymer ?
#
loop_
_entity_poly.entity_id
_entity_poly.type
_entity_poly.pdbx_seq_one_letter_code
_entity_poly.pdbx_strand_id
1 'polypeptide(L)'
;MKNLKILHITDFHHRHSSRLYYSTARKLNNGFIRNNFYINELSERDFDKKLFFFDNKNYNKKIIEIIENLNPVLIVLGHCTRINFKTFLHIKKIHPDIKIAQWYIDSLIPTGPDYNSHLKTFEKYYEFIDCSFITSDPLSLKFYNKNKNNIFYIPNPSDLSIDNL
;
A
#
# COMPACT_ATOMS: atom_id res chain seq x y z
N MET A 1 5.08 25.95 -0.18
CA MET A 1 4.11 24.87 -0.45
C MET A 1 3.99 24.03 0.82
N LYS A 2 2.77 23.69 1.28
CA LYS A 2 2.60 22.75 2.38
C LYS A 2 3.14 21.39 1.93
N ASN A 3 4.11 20.83 2.64
CA ASN A 3 4.58 19.46 2.36
C ASN A 3 3.42 18.50 2.63
N LEU A 4 2.91 17.89 1.57
CA LEU A 4 1.86 16.89 1.68
C LEU A 4 2.46 15.63 2.31
N LYS A 5 1.76 15.07 3.29
CA LYS A 5 2.21 13.93 4.07
C LYS A 5 1.51 12.67 3.58
N ILE A 6 2.28 11.63 3.34
CA ILE A 6 1.80 10.31 2.90
C ILE A 6 2.16 9.27 3.95
N LEU A 7 1.21 8.42 4.29
CA LEU A 7 1.47 7.19 5.03
C LEU A 7 1.50 6.02 4.05
N HIS A 8 2.68 5.41 3.87
CA HIS A 8 2.83 4.24 3.00
C HIS A 8 2.91 2.98 3.86
N ILE A 9 1.94 2.10 3.69
CA ILE A 9 1.80 0.83 4.42
C ILE A 9 2.02 -0.31 3.46
N THR A 10 3.08 -1.10 3.67
CA THR A 10 3.41 -2.26 2.84
C THR A 10 4.46 -3.12 3.54
N ASP A 11 5.01 -4.12 2.88
CA ASP A 11 6.20 -4.83 3.34
C ASP A 11 7.46 -4.10 2.84
N PHE A 12 8.20 -3.45 3.74
CA PHE A 12 9.48 -2.80 3.43
C PHE A 12 10.69 -3.72 3.58
N HIS A 13 10.45 -4.95 3.99
CA HIS A 13 11.49 -6.00 4.08
C HIS A 13 12.65 -5.70 5.05
N HIS A 14 12.44 -4.89 6.08
CA HIS A 14 13.47 -4.57 7.09
C HIS A 14 14.03 -5.83 7.75
N ARG A 15 13.18 -6.86 7.97
CA ARG A 15 13.59 -8.15 8.55
C ARG A 15 14.63 -8.91 7.71
N HIS A 16 14.84 -8.52 6.46
CA HIS A 16 15.80 -9.13 5.56
C HIS A 16 17.18 -8.47 5.57
N SER A 17 17.46 -7.62 6.57
CA SER A 17 18.77 -7.00 6.74
C SER A 17 19.31 -6.34 5.46
N SER A 18 18.47 -5.53 4.84
CA SER A 18 18.73 -4.78 3.60
C SER A 18 18.91 -5.61 2.32
N ARG A 19 18.78 -6.94 2.36
CA ARG A 19 18.90 -7.77 1.13
C ARG A 19 17.88 -7.42 0.05
N LEU A 20 16.74 -6.82 0.43
CA LEU A 20 15.67 -6.42 -0.49
C LEU A 20 15.54 -4.89 -0.57
N TYR A 21 16.67 -4.19 -0.54
CA TYR A 21 16.73 -2.72 -0.66
C TYR A 21 16.13 -2.19 -1.97
N TYR A 22 16.15 -3.00 -3.03
CA TYR A 22 15.64 -2.69 -4.37
C TYR A 22 14.12 -2.94 -4.52
N SER A 23 13.40 -3.14 -3.42
CA SER A 23 11.97 -3.45 -3.48
C SER A 23 11.15 -2.32 -4.12
N THR A 24 10.04 -2.69 -4.77
CA THR A 24 9.09 -1.74 -5.37
C THR A 24 8.65 -0.66 -4.38
N ALA A 25 8.42 -1.03 -3.12
CA ALA A 25 8.05 -0.10 -2.06
C ALA A 25 9.09 1.01 -1.88
N ARG A 26 10.38 0.67 -1.89
CA ARG A 26 11.48 1.65 -1.77
C ARG A 26 11.55 2.58 -2.97
N LYS A 27 11.44 2.04 -4.17
CA LYS A 27 11.44 2.83 -5.40
C LYS A 27 10.30 3.83 -5.44
N LEU A 28 9.10 3.40 -5.03
CA LEU A 28 7.93 4.29 -4.92
C LEU A 28 8.16 5.40 -3.87
N ASN A 29 8.70 5.07 -2.70
CA ASN A 29 9.01 6.07 -1.69
C ASN A 29 10.03 7.10 -2.17
N ASN A 30 11.09 6.66 -2.83
CA ASN A 30 12.06 7.57 -3.44
C ASN A 30 11.40 8.50 -4.46
N GLY A 31 10.47 7.98 -5.26
CA GLY A 31 9.68 8.78 -6.19
C GLY A 31 8.84 9.85 -5.48
N PHE A 32 8.15 9.50 -4.41
CA PHE A 32 7.40 10.48 -3.61
C PHE A 32 8.31 11.54 -3.00
N ILE A 33 9.44 11.16 -2.41
CA ILE A 33 10.40 12.10 -1.81
C ILE A 33 10.94 13.09 -2.85
N ARG A 34 11.31 12.61 -4.06
CA ARG A 34 11.75 13.47 -5.16
C ARG A 34 10.68 14.44 -5.65
N ASN A 35 9.42 14.10 -5.44
CA ASN A 35 8.29 14.99 -5.73
C ASN A 35 7.87 15.85 -4.51
N ASN A 36 8.75 15.99 -3.52
CA ASN A 36 8.57 16.82 -2.33
C ASN A 36 7.41 16.39 -1.41
N PHE A 37 7.07 15.12 -1.39
CA PHE A 37 6.15 14.56 -0.39
C PHE A 37 6.93 14.12 0.84
N TYR A 38 6.33 14.32 2.02
CA TYR A 38 6.81 13.69 3.24
C TYR A 38 6.24 12.29 3.33
N ILE A 39 7.11 11.28 3.50
CA ILE A 39 6.70 9.88 3.60
C ILE A 39 6.94 9.34 5.00
N ASN A 40 5.91 8.76 5.59
CA ASN A 40 6.04 7.89 6.75
C ASN A 40 5.80 6.44 6.31
N GLU A 41 6.73 5.55 6.65
CA GLU A 41 6.70 4.14 6.29
C GLU A 41 6.15 3.32 7.45
N LEU A 42 5.23 2.40 7.15
CA LEU A 42 4.79 1.38 8.09
C LEU A 42 4.88 0.00 7.44
N SER A 43 5.82 -0.81 7.90
CA SER A 43 6.05 -2.15 7.35
C SER A 43 5.19 -3.18 8.05
N GLU A 44 4.19 -3.73 7.35
CA GLU A 44 3.24 -4.70 7.92
C GLU A 44 3.91 -5.96 8.44
N ARG A 45 4.81 -6.55 7.64
CA ARG A 45 5.42 -7.84 7.97
C ARG A 45 6.63 -7.73 8.89
N ASP A 46 7.22 -6.57 9.00
CA ASP A 46 8.38 -6.35 9.87
C ASP A 46 7.99 -6.25 11.35
N PHE A 47 6.70 -6.07 11.63
CA PHE A 47 6.14 -6.17 12.98
C PHE A 47 6.12 -7.62 13.51
N ASP A 48 6.35 -8.63 12.66
CA ASP A 48 6.08 -10.05 12.95
C ASP A 48 7.18 -10.80 13.72
N LYS A 49 8.35 -10.23 13.99
CA LYS A 49 9.44 -11.03 14.51
C LYS A 49 10.04 -10.51 15.81
N LYS A 50 9.82 -11.31 16.86
CA LYS A 50 10.71 -11.55 18.01
C LYS A 50 10.67 -10.62 19.20
N LEU A 51 9.77 -9.69 19.35
CA LEU A 51 9.59 -9.04 20.63
C LEU A 51 8.13 -9.17 21.13
N PHE A 52 7.88 -10.25 21.86
CA PHE A 52 6.74 -10.41 22.77
C PHE A 52 5.33 -10.11 22.22
N PHE A 53 4.55 -11.17 22.02
CA PHE A 53 3.09 -11.14 21.84
C PHE A 53 2.58 -10.22 20.73
N PHE A 54 2.76 -10.64 19.49
CA PHE A 54 2.20 -9.96 18.35
C PHE A 54 0.67 -10.10 18.33
N ASP A 55 -0.02 -9.04 18.76
CA ASP A 55 -1.46 -8.90 18.60
C ASP A 55 -1.75 -8.00 17.40
N ASN A 56 -2.55 -8.48 16.43
CA ASN A 56 -3.09 -7.67 15.34
C ASN A 56 -3.77 -6.38 15.84
N LYS A 57 -4.24 -6.36 17.08
CA LYS A 57 -4.78 -5.16 17.74
C LYS A 57 -3.74 -4.07 17.85
N ASN A 58 -2.49 -4.40 18.23
CA ASN A 58 -1.42 -3.41 18.40
C ASN A 58 -1.01 -2.79 17.05
N TYR A 59 -0.97 -3.59 15.97
CA TYR A 59 -0.68 -3.08 14.63
C TYR A 59 -1.76 -2.08 14.17
N ASN A 60 -3.02 -2.44 14.29
CA ASN A 60 -4.14 -1.57 13.89
C ASN A 60 -4.24 -0.32 14.76
N LYS A 61 -3.96 -0.41 16.07
CA LYS A 61 -3.85 0.74 16.95
C LYS A 61 -2.72 1.66 16.49
N LYS A 62 -1.56 1.09 16.13
CA LYS A 62 -0.41 1.86 15.61
C LYS A 62 -0.72 2.62 14.34
N ILE A 63 -1.50 2.05 13.43
CA ILE A 63 -1.97 2.76 12.22
C ILE A 63 -2.75 4.02 12.62
N ILE A 64 -3.70 3.89 13.55
CA ILE A 64 -4.53 5.02 14.01
C ILE A 64 -3.66 6.10 14.67
N GLU A 65 -2.77 5.71 15.59
CA GLU A 65 -1.84 6.64 16.23
C GLU A 65 -0.97 7.42 15.21
N ILE A 66 -0.47 6.72 14.18
CA ILE A 66 0.31 7.37 13.13
C ILE A 66 -0.55 8.37 12.36
N ILE A 67 -1.78 8.01 12.02
CA ILE A 67 -2.70 8.89 11.28
C ILE A 67 -3.03 10.14 12.11
N GLU A 68 -3.32 9.98 13.40
CA GLU A 68 -3.61 11.09 14.31
C GLU A 68 -2.40 12.04 14.44
N ASN A 69 -1.19 11.52 14.58
CA ASN A 69 0.02 12.33 14.74
C ASN A 69 0.51 12.94 13.42
N LEU A 70 0.42 12.18 12.33
CA LEU A 70 0.94 12.59 11.03
C LEU A 70 -0.04 13.51 10.29
N ASN A 71 -1.35 13.22 10.41
CA ASN A 71 -2.42 13.82 9.63
C ASN A 71 -2.12 13.76 8.10
N PRO A 72 -1.99 12.55 7.53
CA PRO A 72 -1.64 12.40 6.13
C PRO A 72 -2.81 12.80 5.22
N VAL A 73 -2.52 13.27 4.02
CA VAL A 73 -3.54 13.50 2.99
C VAL A 73 -3.84 12.23 2.18
N LEU A 74 -2.88 11.30 2.18
CA LEU A 74 -2.96 10.07 1.42
C LEU A 74 -2.39 8.90 2.21
N ILE A 75 -3.11 7.79 2.21
CA ILE A 75 -2.61 6.49 2.64
C ILE A 75 -2.38 5.66 1.37
N VAL A 76 -1.16 5.14 1.21
CA VAL A 76 -0.80 4.26 0.11
C VAL A 76 -0.63 2.85 0.65
N LEU A 77 -1.38 1.91 0.13
CA LEU A 77 -1.33 0.50 0.51
C LEU A 77 -0.59 -0.31 -0.56
N GLY A 78 0.41 -1.08 -0.15
CA GLY A 78 0.98 -2.14 -0.97
C GLY A 78 0.29 -3.47 -0.70
N HIS A 79 1.05 -4.55 -0.66
CA HIS A 79 0.55 -5.90 -0.34
C HIS A 79 0.19 -6.05 1.14
N CYS A 80 -0.84 -5.35 1.59
CA CYS A 80 -1.32 -5.36 2.97
C CYS A 80 -2.45 -6.38 3.14
N THR A 81 -2.38 -7.18 4.21
CA THR A 81 -3.41 -8.18 4.49
C THR A 81 -3.92 -8.17 5.94
N ARG A 82 -3.32 -7.36 6.83
CA ARG A 82 -3.56 -7.41 8.27
C ARG A 82 -4.31 -6.23 8.83
N ILE A 83 -4.65 -5.25 8.00
CA ILE A 83 -5.46 -4.12 8.42
C ILE A 83 -6.90 -4.61 8.63
N ASN A 84 -7.48 -4.31 9.78
CA ASN A 84 -8.87 -4.67 10.07
C ASN A 84 -9.84 -3.71 9.35
N PHE A 85 -10.96 -4.21 8.88
CA PHE A 85 -12.03 -3.37 8.32
C PHE A 85 -12.49 -2.27 9.29
N LYS A 86 -12.56 -2.57 10.59
CA LYS A 86 -12.88 -1.58 11.63
C LYS A 86 -11.91 -0.40 11.65
N THR A 87 -10.64 -0.64 11.32
CA THR A 87 -9.63 0.43 11.22
C THR A 87 -9.95 1.37 10.07
N PHE A 88 -10.30 0.86 8.90
CA PHE A 88 -10.71 1.68 7.76
C PHE A 88 -11.99 2.46 8.06
N LEU A 89 -13.01 1.82 8.66
CA LEU A 89 -14.23 2.49 9.06
C LEU A 89 -13.95 3.64 10.03
N HIS A 90 -13.05 3.43 11.00
CA HIS A 90 -12.62 4.48 11.93
C HIS A 90 -11.92 5.63 11.20
N ILE A 91 -10.98 5.33 10.32
CA ILE A 91 -10.27 6.33 9.52
C ILE A 91 -11.25 7.18 8.70
N LYS A 92 -12.13 6.54 7.94
CA LYS A 92 -13.12 7.26 7.11
C LYS A 92 -14.11 8.09 7.95
N LYS A 93 -14.41 7.67 9.19
CA LYS A 93 -15.29 8.41 10.11
C LYS A 93 -14.62 9.66 10.68
N ILE A 94 -13.37 9.54 11.12
CA ILE A 94 -12.66 10.63 11.83
C ILE A 94 -11.90 11.54 10.86
N HIS A 95 -11.44 11.00 9.75
CA HIS A 95 -10.66 11.70 8.73
C HIS A 95 -11.25 11.47 7.33
N PRO A 96 -12.46 11.98 7.02
CA PRO A 96 -13.18 11.68 5.78
C PRO A 96 -12.45 12.15 4.52
N ASP A 97 -11.58 13.14 4.65
CA ASP A 97 -10.83 13.73 3.52
C ASP A 97 -9.60 12.92 3.12
N ILE A 98 -9.12 12.01 3.99
CA ILE A 98 -7.98 11.16 3.68
C ILE A 98 -8.32 10.25 2.51
N LYS A 99 -7.50 10.32 1.45
CA LYS A 99 -7.59 9.40 0.32
C LYS A 99 -6.79 8.14 0.58
N ILE A 100 -7.30 7.01 0.07
CA ILE A 100 -6.64 5.72 0.19
C ILE A 100 -6.42 5.18 -1.22
N ALA A 101 -5.15 5.01 -1.58
CA ALA A 101 -4.74 4.39 -2.82
C ALA A 101 -4.09 3.03 -2.54
N GLN A 102 -4.18 2.11 -3.48
CA GLN A 102 -3.38 0.88 -3.43
C GLN A 102 -2.55 0.71 -4.71
N TRP A 103 -1.41 0.03 -4.60
CA TRP A 103 -0.65 -0.46 -5.73
C TRP A 103 -0.48 -1.97 -5.63
N TYR A 104 -0.49 -2.63 -6.79
CA TYR A 104 -0.43 -4.08 -6.87
C TYR A 104 0.41 -4.52 -8.07
N ILE A 105 1.41 -5.36 -7.82
CA ILE A 105 2.40 -5.76 -8.83
C ILE A 105 2.26 -7.21 -9.29
N ASP A 106 1.54 -8.04 -8.55
CA ASP A 106 1.32 -9.42 -8.98
C ASP A 106 0.33 -9.45 -10.16
N SER A 107 0.48 -10.47 -10.99
CA SER A 107 -0.34 -10.60 -12.19
C SER A 107 -1.81 -10.81 -11.84
N LEU A 108 -2.68 -9.99 -12.43
CA LEU A 108 -4.14 -10.11 -12.36
C LEU A 108 -4.72 -10.59 -13.71
N ILE A 109 -3.96 -11.39 -14.45
CA ILE A 109 -4.39 -11.99 -15.71
C ILE A 109 -5.19 -13.25 -15.41
N PRO A 110 -6.46 -13.39 -15.86
CA PRO A 110 -7.33 -14.52 -15.50
C PRO A 110 -6.78 -15.91 -15.82
N THR A 111 -5.92 -16.03 -16.84
CA THR A 111 -5.25 -17.27 -17.23
C THR A 111 -3.92 -17.53 -16.54
N GLY A 112 -3.49 -16.59 -15.70
CA GLY A 112 -2.20 -16.68 -14.98
C GLY A 112 -2.26 -17.63 -13.78
N PRO A 113 -1.12 -18.17 -13.38
CA PRO A 113 -1.01 -18.92 -12.14
C PRO A 113 -1.38 -18.00 -10.96
N ASP A 114 -1.93 -18.58 -9.90
CA ASP A 114 -2.28 -17.87 -8.66
C ASP A 114 -3.29 -16.73 -8.81
N TYR A 115 -3.91 -16.57 -9.98
CA TYR A 115 -4.87 -15.49 -10.27
C TYR A 115 -5.92 -15.30 -9.17
N ASN A 116 -6.59 -16.37 -8.74
CA ASN A 116 -7.62 -16.28 -7.71
C ASN A 116 -7.07 -15.80 -6.36
N SER A 117 -5.85 -16.19 -6.00
CA SER A 117 -5.17 -15.75 -4.79
C SER A 117 -4.79 -14.27 -4.86
N HIS A 118 -4.25 -13.86 -6.00
CA HIS A 118 -3.88 -12.46 -6.26
C HIS A 118 -5.10 -11.56 -6.29
N LEU A 119 -6.15 -11.98 -6.98
CA LEU A 119 -7.41 -11.25 -7.04
C LEU A 119 -8.03 -11.07 -5.63
N LYS A 120 -8.11 -12.14 -4.85
CA LYS A 120 -8.61 -12.07 -3.47
C LYS A 120 -7.82 -11.09 -2.61
N THR A 121 -6.51 -11.02 -2.80
CA THR A 121 -5.65 -10.08 -2.08
C THR A 121 -5.87 -8.65 -2.56
N PHE A 122 -5.98 -8.45 -3.85
CA PHE A 122 -6.23 -7.15 -4.48
C PHE A 122 -7.57 -6.56 -4.05
N GLU A 123 -8.62 -7.39 -4.02
CA GLU A 123 -9.98 -6.96 -3.69
C GLU A 123 -10.25 -6.83 -2.18
N LYS A 124 -9.33 -7.27 -1.34
CA LYS A 124 -9.56 -7.38 0.10
C LYS A 124 -10.09 -6.10 0.76
N TYR A 125 -9.60 -4.95 0.32
CA TYR A 125 -9.96 -3.64 0.89
C TYR A 125 -10.65 -2.72 -0.12
N TYR A 126 -11.16 -3.29 -1.20
CA TYR A 126 -11.68 -2.57 -2.36
C TYR A 126 -12.71 -1.50 -2.02
N GLU A 127 -13.59 -1.76 -1.06
CA GLU A 127 -14.63 -0.82 -0.62
C GLU A 127 -14.10 0.48 0.04
N PHE A 128 -12.84 0.46 0.51
CA PHE A 128 -12.19 1.60 1.17
C PHE A 128 -11.21 2.33 0.25
N ILE A 129 -10.90 1.75 -0.92
CA ILE A 129 -9.89 2.26 -1.84
C ILE A 129 -10.52 3.31 -2.77
N ASP A 130 -9.91 4.49 -2.83
CA ASP A 130 -10.33 5.55 -3.76
C ASP A 130 -9.76 5.34 -5.17
N CYS A 131 -8.55 4.76 -5.28
CA CYS A 131 -7.95 4.37 -6.57
C CYS A 131 -6.93 3.24 -6.42
N SER A 132 -6.73 2.49 -7.50
CA SER A 132 -5.78 1.38 -7.56
C SER A 132 -4.82 1.55 -8.73
N PHE A 133 -3.54 1.25 -8.47
CA PHE A 133 -2.48 1.22 -9.47
C PHE A 133 -1.98 -0.20 -9.65
N ILE A 134 -2.01 -0.71 -10.86
CA ILE A 134 -1.66 -2.09 -11.18
C ILE A 134 -0.65 -2.16 -12.31
N THR A 135 0.17 -3.20 -12.32
CA THR A 135 1.10 -3.49 -13.42
C THR A 135 0.49 -4.39 -14.49
N SER A 136 -0.67 -4.98 -14.22
CA SER A 136 -1.43 -5.76 -15.21
C SER A 136 -2.32 -4.86 -16.04
N ASP A 137 -2.59 -5.27 -17.30
CA ASP A 137 -3.46 -4.52 -18.20
C ASP A 137 -4.85 -4.29 -17.59
N PRO A 138 -5.28 -3.01 -17.43
CA PRO A 138 -6.61 -2.70 -16.90
C PRO A 138 -7.75 -3.27 -17.73
N LEU A 139 -7.53 -3.53 -19.01
CA LEU A 139 -8.55 -4.14 -19.87
C LEU A 139 -8.90 -5.56 -19.41
N SER A 140 -7.94 -6.30 -18.89
CA SER A 140 -8.19 -7.61 -18.29
C SER A 140 -9.04 -7.54 -17.02
N LEU A 141 -9.10 -6.36 -16.39
CA LEU A 141 -9.85 -6.10 -15.16
C LEU A 141 -11.22 -5.45 -15.40
N LYS A 142 -11.66 -5.27 -16.64
CA LYS A 142 -13.00 -4.72 -16.95
C LYS A 142 -14.14 -5.47 -16.26
N PHE A 143 -13.95 -6.76 -16.00
CA PHE A 143 -14.91 -7.59 -15.28
C PHE A 143 -15.03 -7.21 -13.79
N TYR A 144 -14.04 -6.53 -13.22
CA TYR A 144 -13.98 -6.16 -11.82
C TYR A 144 -14.35 -4.70 -11.56
N ASN A 145 -14.50 -3.92 -12.62
CA ASN A 145 -14.85 -2.51 -12.56
C ASN A 145 -16.36 -2.32 -12.30
N LYS A 146 -16.89 -3.06 -11.33
CA LYS A 146 -18.29 -2.98 -10.93
C LYS A 146 -18.53 -1.76 -10.03
N ASN A 147 -18.33 -0.62 -10.31
CA ASN A 147 -18.80 0.54 -9.53
C ASN A 147 -17.76 1.26 -8.66
N LYS A 148 -17.06 2.20 -9.16
CA LYS A 148 -16.46 3.34 -8.45
C LYS A 148 -14.94 3.40 -8.30
N ASN A 149 -14.17 2.34 -8.44
CA ASN A 149 -12.74 2.45 -8.21
C ASN A 149 -12.00 2.71 -9.51
N ASN A 150 -11.33 3.84 -9.54
CA ASN A 150 -10.43 4.19 -10.64
C ASN A 150 -9.22 3.26 -10.59
N ILE A 151 -9.12 2.36 -11.58
CA ILE A 151 -7.95 1.49 -11.74
C ILE A 151 -7.07 2.07 -12.83
N PHE A 152 -5.80 2.28 -12.50
CA PHE A 152 -4.81 2.84 -13.42
C PHE A 152 -3.68 1.85 -13.63
N TYR A 153 -3.22 1.76 -14.88
CA TYR A 153 -1.99 1.05 -15.18
C TYR A 153 -0.79 1.90 -14.76
N ILE A 154 0.19 1.25 -14.12
CA ILE A 154 1.52 1.80 -13.93
C ILE A 154 2.56 0.73 -14.30
N PRO A 155 3.66 1.09 -14.98
CA PRO A 155 4.78 0.17 -15.16
C PRO A 155 5.44 -0.13 -13.80
N ASN A 156 6.24 -1.17 -13.74
CA ASN A 156 7.10 -1.41 -12.59
C ASN A 156 8.00 -0.19 -12.37
N PRO A 157 8.10 0.33 -11.14
CA PRO A 157 8.88 1.52 -10.88
C PRO A 157 10.38 1.25 -11.09
N SER A 158 11.05 2.21 -11.69
CA SER A 158 12.49 2.30 -11.77
C SER A 158 12.98 3.46 -10.91
N ASP A 159 14.14 3.30 -10.31
CA ASP A 159 14.77 4.30 -9.46
C ASP A 159 16.26 4.36 -9.71
N LEU A 160 16.76 5.52 -10.19
CA LEU A 160 18.16 5.69 -10.55
C LEU A 160 19.15 5.42 -9.40
N SER A 161 18.76 5.64 -8.15
CA SER A 161 19.61 5.34 -6.99
C SER A 161 19.66 3.86 -6.61
N ILE A 162 18.78 3.06 -7.19
CA ILE A 162 18.65 1.62 -6.89
C ILE A 162 19.02 0.79 -8.13
N ASP A 163 18.54 1.19 -9.30
CA ASP A 163 18.63 0.42 -10.54
C ASP A 163 19.84 0.84 -11.41
N ASN A 164 20.64 1.78 -10.95
CA ASN A 164 21.83 2.22 -11.66
C ASN A 164 22.93 1.16 -11.44
N LEU A 165 23.07 0.29 -12.44
CA LEU A 165 24.15 -0.70 -12.55
C LEU A 165 25.27 -0.14 -13.40
#